data_1e70db96ebf066d9f1dc50ec8f6aaff3
#
_entry.id   1e70db96ebf066d9f1dc50ec8f6aaff3
#
_cell.length_a   1.000
_cell.length_b   1.000
_cell.length_c   1.000
_cell.angle_alpha   90.00
_cell.angle_beta   90.00
_cell.angle_gamma   90.00
#
_symmetry.space_group_name_H-M   'P 1'
#
loop_
_entity.id
_entity.type
_entity.pdbx_description
1 polymer ?
#
loop_
_entity_poly.entity_id
_entity_poly.type
_entity_poly.pdbx_seq_one_letter_code
_entity_poly.pdbx_strand_id
1 'polypeptide(L)'
;LHRGDRRQRQMCRRDMSIRNFSERNGVAKVNSTVDYAFLEYCLREDLNMNAKRVMTVMDPVKLIITNYPEDKSEEFEVENNPNKPEDGNRKITFSRELWIEREDFMEEPVKKYFRLFPGNEVRLKSAYVVKCTGCKKDENGEITEIYAEYDENSRGGNTADGRRIKSTIHWADVKNCIDIEVRLYKNLFNVENPDEGEDFTEHINKDSLIIKKNCKAEI
;
A
#
# COMPACT_ATOMS: atom_id res chain seq x y z
N LEU A 1 -28.41 21.02 8.43
CA LEU A 1 -27.73 21.46 7.19
C LEU A 1 -26.34 20.86 6.97
N HIS A 2 -25.58 20.53 8.03
CA HIS A 2 -24.20 20.01 7.89
C HIS A 2 -24.04 18.51 7.59
N ARG A 3 -25.08 17.70 7.71
CA ARG A 3 -25.02 16.26 7.42
C ARG A 3 -25.12 15.95 5.92
N GLY A 4 -25.78 16.83 5.15
CA GLY A 4 -25.89 16.72 3.68
C GLY A 4 -24.58 17.02 2.96
N ASP A 5 -23.82 18.01 3.44
CA ASP A 5 -22.62 18.49 2.77
C ASP A 5 -21.47 17.47 2.77
N ARG A 6 -21.27 16.69 3.85
CA ARG A 6 -20.28 15.60 3.90
C ARG A 6 -20.63 14.44 2.98
N ARG A 7 -21.90 14.07 2.87
CA ARG A 7 -22.36 13.03 1.94
C ARG A 7 -22.26 13.49 0.48
N GLN A 8 -22.58 14.75 0.20
CA GLN A 8 -22.41 15.32 -1.14
C GLN A 8 -20.94 15.40 -1.55
N ARG A 9 -20.02 15.79 -0.67
CA ARG A 9 -18.57 15.80 -0.98
C ARG A 9 -18.00 14.39 -1.20
N GLN A 10 -18.46 13.39 -0.48
CA GLN A 10 -18.10 11.99 -0.74
C GLN A 10 -18.76 11.46 -2.03
N MET A 11 -19.97 11.88 -2.35
CA MET A 11 -20.66 11.55 -3.60
C MET A 11 -20.01 12.25 -4.80
N CYS A 12 -19.56 13.50 -4.68
CA CYS A 12 -18.93 14.24 -5.79
C CYS A 12 -17.66 13.55 -6.31
N ARG A 13 -16.83 12.92 -5.45
CA ARG A 13 -15.66 12.16 -5.92
C ARG A 13 -16.05 10.88 -6.65
N ARG A 14 -17.10 10.19 -6.19
CA ARG A 14 -17.69 9.04 -6.89
C ARG A 14 -18.40 9.42 -8.17
N ASP A 15 -19.05 10.57 -8.19
CA ASP A 15 -19.74 11.13 -9.37
C ASP A 15 -18.80 11.31 -10.55
N MET A 16 -17.58 11.84 -10.35
CA MET A 16 -16.61 12.01 -11.41
C MET A 16 -16.20 10.67 -12.03
N SER A 17 -15.95 9.66 -11.20
CA SER A 17 -15.61 8.31 -11.68
C SER A 17 -16.76 7.66 -12.45
N ILE A 18 -17.99 7.80 -11.95
CA ILE A 18 -19.20 7.27 -12.61
C ILE A 18 -19.46 8.01 -13.93
N ARG A 19 -19.31 9.33 -13.97
CA ARG A 19 -19.44 10.11 -15.21
C ARG A 19 -18.40 9.69 -16.23
N ASN A 20 -17.13 9.59 -15.84
CA ASN A 20 -16.04 9.14 -16.72
C ASN A 20 -16.32 7.72 -17.25
N PHE A 21 -16.79 6.82 -16.39
CA PHE A 21 -17.22 5.48 -16.80
C PHE A 21 -18.36 5.55 -17.82
N SER A 22 -19.41 6.34 -17.53
CA SER A 22 -20.58 6.46 -18.41
C SER A 22 -20.25 7.09 -19.76
N GLU A 23 -19.40 8.12 -19.77
CA GLU A 23 -18.94 8.78 -21.00
C GLU A 23 -18.11 7.84 -21.89
N ARG A 24 -17.22 7.06 -21.28
CA ARG A 24 -16.37 6.10 -22.01
C ARG A 24 -17.14 4.87 -22.49
N ASN A 25 -18.12 4.44 -21.74
CA ASN A 25 -18.98 3.33 -22.14
C ASN A 25 -19.93 3.74 -23.30
N GLY A 26 -20.31 5.02 -23.33
CA GLY A 26 -21.25 5.55 -24.32
C GLY A 26 -22.69 5.08 -24.12
N VAL A 27 -23.55 5.42 -25.08
CA VAL A 27 -24.96 5.04 -25.10
C VAL A 27 -25.19 4.06 -26.26
N ALA A 28 -25.67 2.86 -25.93
CA ALA A 28 -26.03 1.84 -26.90
C ALA A 28 -27.57 1.66 -26.95
N LYS A 29 -28.11 1.31 -28.13
CA LYS A 29 -29.52 0.96 -28.28
C LYS A 29 -29.86 -0.46 -27.81
N VAL A 30 -28.83 -1.28 -27.61
CA VAL A 30 -28.95 -2.68 -27.22
C VAL A 30 -28.34 -2.84 -25.81
N ASN A 31 -28.98 -3.68 -24.99
CA ASN A 31 -28.45 -4.03 -23.69
C ASN A 31 -27.06 -4.71 -23.86
N SER A 32 -26.08 -4.22 -23.14
CA SER A 32 -24.75 -4.80 -23.12
C SER A 32 -24.27 -4.93 -21.69
N THR A 33 -23.52 -5.98 -21.42
CA THR A 33 -22.84 -6.19 -20.15
C THR A 33 -21.47 -5.53 -20.21
N VAL A 34 -21.10 -4.79 -19.19
CA VAL A 34 -19.79 -4.13 -19.04
C VAL A 34 -19.09 -4.73 -17.85
N ASP A 35 -17.81 -5.09 -18.04
CA ASP A 35 -17.00 -5.62 -16.96
C ASP A 35 -16.87 -4.59 -15.82
N TYR A 36 -17.13 -5.04 -14.59
CA TYR A 36 -17.00 -4.22 -13.38
C TYR A 36 -15.58 -3.67 -13.20
N ALA A 37 -14.57 -4.39 -13.65
CA ALA A 37 -13.17 -3.94 -13.64
C ALA A 37 -12.97 -2.61 -14.38
N PHE A 38 -13.81 -2.28 -15.36
CA PHE A 38 -13.74 -0.99 -16.05
C PHE A 38 -14.21 0.18 -15.16
N LEU A 39 -15.23 -0.03 -14.34
CA LEU A 39 -15.64 0.96 -13.32
C LEU A 39 -14.55 1.15 -12.28
N GLU A 40 -13.93 0.06 -11.80
CA GLU A 40 -12.80 0.12 -10.88
C GLU A 40 -11.59 0.85 -11.49
N TYR A 41 -11.35 0.67 -12.79
CA TYR A 41 -10.31 1.39 -13.51
C TYR A 41 -10.57 2.91 -13.50
N CYS A 42 -11.79 3.34 -13.82
CA CYS A 42 -12.16 4.76 -13.79
C CYS A 42 -12.04 5.36 -12.38
N LEU A 43 -12.40 4.59 -11.35
CA LEU A 43 -12.23 5.00 -9.96
C LEU A 43 -10.74 5.13 -9.59
N ARG A 44 -9.91 4.18 -10.03
CA ARG A 44 -8.47 4.20 -9.78
C ARG A 44 -7.78 5.38 -10.46
N GLU A 45 -8.18 5.73 -11.69
CA GLU A 45 -7.66 6.92 -12.35
C GLU A 45 -7.97 8.20 -11.56
N ASP A 46 -9.22 8.38 -11.13
CA ASP A 46 -9.64 9.55 -10.34
C ASP A 46 -8.88 9.63 -9.01
N LEU A 47 -8.79 8.52 -8.28
CA LEU A 47 -8.04 8.46 -7.02
C LEU A 47 -6.54 8.72 -7.21
N ASN A 48 -5.94 8.22 -8.28
CA ASN A 48 -4.54 8.47 -8.58
C ASN A 48 -4.23 9.95 -8.80
N MET A 49 -5.18 10.69 -9.39
CA MET A 49 -5.02 12.11 -9.63
C MET A 49 -5.35 12.97 -8.40
N ASN A 50 -6.34 12.57 -7.61
CA ASN A 50 -6.96 13.47 -6.64
C ASN A 50 -6.82 13.04 -5.17
N ALA A 51 -6.43 11.81 -4.87
CA ALA A 51 -6.32 11.33 -3.49
C ALA A 51 -4.92 11.57 -2.91
N LYS A 52 -4.88 11.98 -1.65
CA LYS A 52 -3.64 11.96 -0.86
C LYS A 52 -3.20 10.51 -0.68
N ARG A 53 -1.89 10.28 -0.75
CA ARG A 53 -1.29 8.96 -0.59
C ARG A 53 -0.60 8.88 0.77
N VAL A 54 -0.88 7.83 1.50
CA VAL A 54 -0.23 7.49 2.76
C VAL A 54 0.40 6.11 2.66
N MET A 55 1.47 5.88 3.41
CA MET A 55 2.07 4.56 3.51
C MET A 55 1.31 3.73 4.53
N THR A 56 0.95 2.51 4.14
CA THR A 56 0.20 1.57 4.98
C THR A 56 0.83 0.19 4.83
N VAL A 57 1.00 -0.51 5.95
CA VAL A 57 1.53 -1.87 6.03
C VAL A 57 0.40 -2.79 6.50
N MET A 58 -0.03 -3.71 5.65
CA MET A 58 -1.20 -4.57 5.90
C MET A 58 -0.86 -5.89 6.59
N ASP A 59 0.34 -6.39 6.42
CA ASP A 59 0.87 -7.56 7.12
C ASP A 59 2.24 -7.22 7.72
N PRO A 60 2.25 -6.51 8.86
CA PRO A 60 3.47 -5.92 9.39
C PRO A 60 4.43 -6.95 9.94
N VAL A 61 5.70 -6.82 9.56
CA VAL A 61 6.84 -7.44 10.21
C VAL A 61 7.84 -6.35 10.60
N LYS A 62 8.50 -6.52 11.74
CA LYS A 62 9.42 -5.52 12.28
C LYS A 62 10.75 -5.55 11.52
N LEU A 63 11.20 -4.40 11.03
CA LEU A 63 12.53 -4.16 10.50
C LEU A 63 13.33 -3.33 11.49
N ILE A 64 14.48 -3.84 11.92
CA ILE A 64 15.38 -3.17 12.86
C ILE A 64 16.63 -2.73 12.12
N ILE A 65 16.90 -1.42 12.14
CA ILE A 65 18.10 -0.84 11.53
C ILE A 65 19.21 -0.86 12.57
N THR A 66 20.11 -1.82 12.48
CA THR A 66 21.07 -2.16 13.55
C THR A 66 22.11 -1.07 13.79
N ASN A 67 22.53 -0.35 12.76
CA ASN A 67 23.50 0.75 12.86
C ASN A 67 22.84 2.13 13.02
N TYR A 68 21.52 2.22 13.19
CA TYR A 68 20.82 3.49 13.49
C TYR A 68 20.73 3.69 15.01
N PRO A 69 21.09 4.90 15.55
CA PRO A 69 21.04 5.15 16.98
C PRO A 69 19.63 4.99 17.58
N GLU A 70 19.54 4.41 18.77
CA GLU A 70 18.24 4.08 19.42
C GLU A 70 17.38 5.30 19.75
N ASP A 71 18.05 6.38 20.17
CA ASP A 71 17.37 7.62 20.58
C ASP A 71 17.20 8.61 19.43
N LYS A 72 17.70 8.28 18.24
CA LYS A 72 17.61 9.17 17.08
C LYS A 72 16.27 8.99 16.38
N SER A 73 15.67 10.12 16.01
CA SER A 73 14.49 10.19 15.13
C SER A 73 14.69 11.32 14.15
N GLU A 74 14.32 11.11 12.90
CA GLU A 74 14.43 12.09 11.82
C GLU A 74 13.09 12.26 11.12
N GLU A 75 12.87 13.48 10.60
CA GLU A 75 11.72 13.76 9.74
C GLU A 75 12.13 13.77 8.27
N PHE A 76 11.29 13.18 7.44
CA PHE A 76 11.38 13.24 5.98
C PHE A 76 10.15 13.92 5.42
N GLU A 77 10.35 14.77 4.42
CA GLU A 77 9.26 15.35 3.64
C GLU A 77 8.87 14.41 2.50
N VAL A 78 7.58 14.13 2.39
CA VAL A 78 7.02 13.25 1.36
C VAL A 78 5.83 13.93 0.70
N GLU A 79 5.78 13.89 -0.62
CA GLU A 79 4.67 14.43 -1.40
C GLU A 79 3.34 13.76 -1.03
N ASN A 80 2.31 14.57 -0.82
CA ASN A 80 0.96 14.07 -0.55
C ASN A 80 0.38 13.36 -1.79
N ASN A 81 0.65 13.90 -2.98
CA ASN A 81 0.31 13.27 -4.25
C ASN A 81 1.31 13.69 -5.33
N PRO A 82 2.14 12.78 -5.87
CA PRO A 82 3.09 13.10 -6.95
C PRO A 82 2.44 13.65 -8.23
N ASN A 83 1.17 13.30 -8.49
CA ASN A 83 0.42 13.79 -9.64
C ASN A 83 -0.23 15.16 -9.41
N LYS A 84 -0.16 15.68 -8.18
CA LYS A 84 -0.80 16.93 -7.76
C LYS A 84 0.09 17.69 -6.77
N PRO A 85 1.17 18.33 -7.25
CA PRO A 85 2.15 19.02 -6.40
C PRO A 85 1.55 20.11 -5.51
N GLU A 86 0.43 20.70 -5.92
CA GLU A 86 -0.30 21.71 -5.16
C GLU A 86 -0.92 21.18 -3.85
N ASP A 87 -1.05 19.86 -3.68
CA ASP A 87 -1.48 19.26 -2.42
C ASP A 87 -0.37 19.30 -1.34
N GLY A 88 0.84 19.75 -1.71
CA GLY A 88 1.97 19.96 -0.81
C GLY A 88 2.58 18.66 -0.29
N ASN A 89 3.40 18.81 0.74
CA ASN A 89 4.15 17.73 1.37
C ASN A 89 3.61 17.46 2.79
N ARG A 90 3.91 16.27 3.30
CA ARG A 90 3.75 15.91 4.70
C ARG A 90 5.08 15.45 5.28
N LYS A 91 5.19 15.47 6.60
CA LYS A 91 6.34 14.96 7.31
C LYS A 91 6.05 13.56 7.83
N ILE A 92 6.99 12.66 7.63
CA ILE A 92 6.97 11.32 8.19
C ILE A 92 8.20 11.13 9.07
N THR A 93 8.05 10.42 10.16
CA THR A 93 9.12 10.16 11.13
C THR A 93 9.80 8.84 10.79
N PHE A 94 11.13 8.83 10.92
CA PHE A 94 11.97 7.64 10.75
C PHE A 94 12.76 7.40 12.03
N SER A 95 12.73 6.19 12.54
CA SER A 95 13.50 5.74 13.69
C SER A 95 14.19 4.40 13.42
N ARG A 96 14.83 3.84 14.43
CA ARG A 96 15.52 2.56 14.34
C ARG A 96 14.61 1.38 13.99
N GLU A 97 13.36 1.40 14.45
CA GLU A 97 12.40 0.32 14.28
C GLU A 97 11.29 0.73 13.34
N LEU A 98 11.06 -0.06 12.30
CA LEU A 98 10.07 0.19 11.26
C LEU A 98 9.17 -1.04 11.08
N TRP A 99 7.96 -0.81 10.58
CA TRP A 99 7.09 -1.85 10.04
C TRP A 99 7.23 -1.88 8.53
N ILE A 100 7.41 -3.07 7.96
CA ILE A 100 7.38 -3.33 6.51
C ILE A 100 6.41 -4.46 6.21
N GLU A 101 6.00 -4.61 4.95
CA GLU A 101 5.18 -5.74 4.52
C GLU A 101 5.97 -7.04 4.63
N ARG A 102 5.35 -8.07 5.17
CA ARG A 102 5.95 -9.41 5.27
C ARG A 102 6.36 -9.95 3.90
N GLU A 103 5.58 -9.69 2.86
CA GLU A 103 5.87 -10.09 1.49
C GLU A 103 7.07 -9.36 0.86
N ASP A 104 7.52 -8.24 1.46
CA ASP A 104 8.71 -7.52 1.04
C ASP A 104 10.01 -8.19 1.50
N PHE A 105 9.92 -9.24 2.31
CA PHE A 105 11.08 -10.01 2.78
C PHE A 105 10.95 -11.49 2.42
N MET A 106 12.08 -12.09 2.02
CA MET A 106 12.20 -13.53 1.79
C MET A 106 13.61 -13.97 2.20
N GLU A 107 13.72 -14.94 3.11
CA GLU A 107 15.03 -15.41 3.55
C GLU A 107 15.79 -16.15 2.44
N GLU A 108 15.09 -17.03 1.72
CA GLU A 108 15.59 -17.74 0.55
C GLU A 108 14.88 -17.25 -0.70
N PRO A 109 15.47 -16.29 -1.44
CA PRO A 109 14.77 -15.62 -2.53
C PRO A 109 14.60 -16.54 -3.74
N VAL A 110 13.38 -16.53 -4.29
CA VAL A 110 13.10 -17.19 -5.57
C VAL A 110 13.70 -16.38 -6.75
N LYS A 111 13.87 -17.04 -7.89
CA LYS A 111 14.37 -16.39 -9.12
C LYS A 111 13.52 -15.15 -9.47
N LYS A 112 14.19 -14.02 -9.69
CA LYS A 112 13.57 -12.71 -10.00
C LYS A 112 12.89 -12.03 -8.80
N TYR A 113 13.15 -12.43 -7.57
CA TYR A 113 12.78 -11.67 -6.40
C TYR A 113 13.82 -10.56 -6.18
N PHE A 114 13.39 -9.30 -6.15
CA PHE A 114 14.28 -8.12 -6.06
C PHE A 114 14.05 -7.31 -4.79
N ARG A 115 13.16 -7.77 -3.89
CA ARG A 115 12.89 -7.10 -2.62
C ARG A 115 13.94 -7.49 -1.57
N LEU A 116 13.64 -7.38 -0.30
CA LEU A 116 14.59 -7.56 0.79
C LEU A 116 14.87 -9.06 1.05
N PHE A 117 16.14 -9.42 1.11
CA PHE A 117 16.65 -10.73 1.54
C PHE A 117 18.08 -10.58 2.06
N PRO A 118 18.63 -11.53 2.83
CA PRO A 118 19.98 -11.44 3.37
C PRO A 118 21.04 -11.10 2.31
N GLY A 119 21.77 -9.99 2.52
CA GLY A 119 22.78 -9.49 1.60
C GLY A 119 22.28 -8.56 0.49
N ASN A 120 20.96 -8.43 0.27
CA ASN A 120 20.41 -7.53 -0.74
C ASN A 120 20.11 -6.13 -0.17
N GLU A 121 20.11 -5.16 -1.08
CA GLU A 121 19.79 -3.77 -0.78
C GLU A 121 18.45 -3.37 -1.38
N VAL A 122 17.66 -2.61 -0.60
CA VAL A 122 16.44 -1.97 -1.07
C VAL A 122 16.39 -0.52 -0.61
N ARG A 123 15.60 0.28 -1.31
CA ARG A 123 15.30 1.64 -0.90
C ARG A 123 14.05 1.67 -0.03
N LEU A 124 14.15 2.21 1.16
CA LEU A 124 13.00 2.63 1.94
C LEU A 124 12.46 3.92 1.32
N LYS A 125 11.20 3.93 0.92
CA LYS A 125 10.60 5.04 0.17
C LYS A 125 10.84 6.37 0.86
N SER A 126 11.47 7.31 0.14
CA SER A 126 11.82 8.67 0.60
C SER A 126 12.80 8.75 1.78
N ALA A 127 13.32 7.64 2.28
CA ALA A 127 14.25 7.61 3.41
C ALA A 127 15.66 7.18 2.99
N TYR A 128 16.07 5.98 3.31
CA TYR A 128 17.43 5.47 3.10
C TYR A 128 17.44 4.20 2.25
N VAL A 129 18.61 3.87 1.74
CA VAL A 129 18.93 2.52 1.26
C VAL A 129 19.34 1.67 2.45
N VAL A 130 18.79 0.46 2.54
CA VAL A 130 19.12 -0.49 3.61
C VAL A 130 19.54 -1.82 3.00
N LYS A 131 20.52 -2.47 3.65
CA LYS A 131 21.03 -3.79 3.31
C LYS A 131 20.61 -4.79 4.39
N CYS A 132 19.92 -5.84 4.01
CA CYS A 132 19.51 -6.88 4.95
C CYS A 132 20.73 -7.68 5.45
N THR A 133 20.82 -7.88 6.76
CA THR A 133 21.86 -8.67 7.42
C THR A 133 21.34 -10.02 7.91
N GLY A 134 20.04 -10.17 8.12
CA GLY A 134 19.43 -11.42 8.58
C GLY A 134 18.01 -11.23 9.11
N CYS A 135 17.49 -12.28 9.73
CA CYS A 135 16.19 -12.27 10.39
C CYS A 135 16.17 -13.13 11.64
N LYS A 136 15.14 -12.95 12.47
CA LYS A 136 14.84 -13.79 13.63
C LYS A 136 13.51 -14.47 13.41
N LYS A 137 13.42 -15.74 13.80
CA LYS A 137 12.22 -16.57 13.73
C LYS A 137 11.75 -16.93 15.14
N ASP A 138 10.47 -17.21 15.25
CA ASP A 138 9.86 -17.81 16.44
C ASP A 138 10.03 -19.34 16.44
N GLU A 139 9.45 -19.99 17.45
CA GLU A 139 9.47 -21.44 17.62
C GLU A 139 8.75 -22.20 16.48
N ASN A 140 7.88 -21.54 15.73
CA ASN A 140 7.12 -22.10 14.62
C ASN A 140 7.84 -21.88 13.27
N GLY A 141 8.97 -21.16 13.27
CA GLY A 141 9.72 -20.80 12.07
C GLY A 141 9.20 -19.53 11.37
N GLU A 142 8.22 -18.82 11.96
CA GLU A 142 7.70 -17.56 11.43
C GLU A 142 8.66 -16.41 11.70
N ILE A 143 8.87 -15.54 10.70
CA ILE A 143 9.76 -14.38 10.82
C ILE A 143 9.10 -13.32 11.69
N THR A 144 9.76 -12.98 12.79
CA THR A 144 9.29 -11.96 13.76
C THR A 144 10.03 -10.63 13.62
N GLU A 145 11.32 -10.67 13.29
CA GLU A 145 12.16 -9.49 13.14
C GLU A 145 13.10 -9.67 11.94
N ILE A 146 13.36 -8.59 11.25
CA ILE A 146 14.32 -8.49 10.15
C ILE A 146 15.37 -7.48 10.54
N TYR A 147 16.65 -7.76 10.28
CA TYR A 147 17.77 -6.89 10.60
C TYR A 147 18.38 -6.33 9.32
N ALA A 148 18.65 -5.03 9.34
CA ALA A 148 19.33 -4.36 8.24
C ALA A 148 20.25 -3.25 8.72
N GLU A 149 21.18 -2.85 7.88
CA GLU A 149 22.02 -1.68 8.04
C GLU A 149 21.65 -0.63 7.01
N TYR A 150 21.57 0.65 7.40
CA TYR A 150 21.31 1.73 6.47
C TYR A 150 22.60 2.36 5.97
N ASP A 151 22.55 2.86 4.74
CA ASP A 151 23.61 3.67 4.14
C ASP A 151 23.36 5.15 4.51
N GLU A 152 24.20 5.70 5.39
CA GLU A 152 24.08 7.09 5.89
C GLU A 152 24.11 8.13 4.77
N ASN A 153 24.82 7.83 3.67
CA ASN A 153 24.98 8.72 2.53
C ASN A 153 23.83 8.61 1.51
N SER A 154 22.80 7.79 1.79
CA SER A 154 21.69 7.56 0.89
C SER A 154 20.40 8.30 1.29
N ARG A 155 20.48 9.38 2.06
CA ARG A 155 19.32 10.15 2.50
C ARG A 155 18.48 10.63 1.31
N GLY A 156 17.17 10.36 1.35
CA GLY A 156 16.26 10.58 0.22
C GLY A 156 16.24 9.42 -0.78
N GLY A 157 16.97 8.32 -0.51
CA GLY A 157 16.94 7.09 -1.28
C GLY A 157 17.90 7.03 -2.47
N ASN A 158 18.77 8.01 -2.63
CA ASN A 158 19.83 7.99 -3.66
C ASN A 158 21.17 7.62 -3.02
N THR A 159 21.93 6.75 -3.69
CA THR A 159 23.26 6.34 -3.24
C THR A 159 24.33 7.31 -3.71
N ALA A 160 25.30 7.64 -2.86
CA ALA A 160 26.37 8.58 -3.21
C ALA A 160 27.29 8.06 -4.34
N ASP A 161 27.44 6.75 -4.46
CA ASP A 161 28.22 6.08 -5.50
C ASP A 161 27.46 5.83 -6.81
N GLY A 162 26.17 6.22 -6.87
CA GLY A 162 25.35 6.08 -8.06
C GLY A 162 24.93 4.64 -8.38
N ARG A 163 25.14 3.67 -7.47
CA ARG A 163 24.71 2.29 -7.70
C ARG A 163 23.20 2.19 -7.82
N ARG A 164 22.73 1.32 -8.70
CA ARG A 164 21.32 1.16 -8.98
C ARG A 164 20.64 0.24 -7.97
N ILE A 165 19.74 0.79 -7.16
CA ILE A 165 18.87 0.00 -6.28
C ILE A 165 17.61 -0.41 -7.06
N LYS A 166 17.38 -1.73 -7.15
CA LYS A 166 16.33 -2.31 -8.01
C LYS A 166 14.93 -2.19 -7.44
N SER A 167 14.79 -2.11 -6.12
CA SER A 167 13.49 -2.15 -5.45
C SER A 167 13.34 -1.01 -4.44
N THR A 168 12.13 -0.51 -4.34
CA THR A 168 11.69 0.43 -3.30
C THR A 168 10.53 -0.20 -2.55
N ILE A 169 10.62 -0.25 -1.22
CA ILE A 169 9.56 -0.72 -0.33
C ILE A 169 9.02 0.44 0.50
N HIS A 170 7.76 0.36 0.91
CA HIS A 170 7.17 1.31 1.83
C HIS A 170 7.30 0.80 3.27
N TRP A 171 7.10 1.69 4.22
CA TRP A 171 7.34 1.43 5.62
C TRP A 171 6.52 2.36 6.50
N ALA A 172 6.38 2.02 7.78
CA ALA A 172 5.82 2.90 8.80
C ALA A 172 6.71 2.87 10.05
N ASP A 173 6.91 4.02 10.69
CA ASP A 173 7.70 4.11 11.92
C ASP A 173 6.96 3.45 13.09
N VAL A 174 7.62 2.59 13.85
CA VAL A 174 6.99 1.88 14.98
C VAL A 174 6.48 2.85 16.06
N LYS A 175 7.20 3.95 16.30
CA LYS A 175 6.86 4.93 17.34
C LYS A 175 5.74 5.90 16.93
N ASN A 176 5.60 6.14 15.62
CA ASN A 176 4.71 7.17 15.07
C ASN A 176 3.79 6.62 13.97
N CYS A 177 3.20 5.46 14.21
CA CYS A 177 2.16 4.89 13.36
C CYS A 177 0.87 4.68 14.16
N ILE A 178 -0.22 4.50 13.44
CA ILE A 178 -1.51 4.11 14.02
C ILE A 178 -1.91 2.71 13.58
N ASP A 179 -2.63 2.03 14.47
CA ASP A 179 -3.27 0.76 14.16
C ASP A 179 -4.55 1.01 13.37
N ILE A 180 -4.70 0.29 12.27
CA ILE A 180 -5.88 0.38 11.42
C ILE A 180 -6.43 -0.99 11.07
N GLU A 181 -7.71 -1.04 10.74
CA GLU A 181 -8.37 -2.19 10.13
C GLU A 181 -8.50 -1.95 8.63
N VAL A 182 -8.04 -2.90 7.82
CA VAL A 182 -8.17 -2.87 6.37
C VAL A 182 -9.19 -3.90 5.92
N ARG A 183 -10.18 -3.45 5.14
CA ARG A 183 -11.22 -4.29 4.54
C ARG A 183 -10.97 -4.40 3.04
N LEU A 184 -10.62 -5.60 2.59
CA LEU A 184 -10.40 -5.92 1.20
C LEU A 184 -11.68 -6.54 0.63
N TYR A 185 -12.28 -5.84 -0.33
CA TYR A 185 -13.48 -6.32 -1.02
C TYR A 185 -13.08 -7.01 -2.32
N LYS A 186 -13.67 -8.19 -2.56
CA LYS A 186 -13.60 -8.93 -3.83
C LYS A 186 -14.98 -8.98 -4.45
N ASN A 187 -15.10 -9.58 -5.64
CA ASN A 187 -16.39 -9.78 -6.28
C ASN A 187 -17.33 -10.55 -5.36
N LEU A 188 -18.58 -10.06 -5.24
CA LEU A 188 -19.59 -10.66 -4.39
C LEU A 188 -20.03 -12.03 -4.89
N PHE A 189 -19.99 -12.25 -6.22
CA PHE A 189 -20.36 -13.51 -6.85
C PHE A 189 -19.16 -14.16 -7.53
N ASN A 190 -19.17 -15.49 -7.59
CA ASN A 190 -18.17 -16.31 -8.27
C ASN A 190 -18.44 -16.49 -9.76
N VAL A 191 -19.60 -16.00 -10.25
CA VAL A 191 -20.07 -16.11 -11.63
C VAL A 191 -20.43 -14.72 -12.18
N GLU A 192 -20.39 -14.55 -13.49
CA GLU A 192 -20.70 -13.27 -14.15
C GLU A 192 -22.19 -12.94 -14.09
N ASN A 193 -23.05 -13.94 -14.24
CA ASN A 193 -24.52 -13.78 -14.25
C ASN A 193 -25.15 -14.60 -13.11
N PRO A 194 -25.21 -14.09 -11.89
CA PRO A 194 -25.76 -14.83 -10.74
C PRO A 194 -27.25 -15.10 -10.84
N ASP A 195 -27.97 -14.35 -11.68
CA ASP A 195 -29.43 -14.49 -11.87
C ASP A 195 -29.83 -15.61 -12.85
N GLU A 196 -28.87 -16.33 -13.46
CA GLU A 196 -29.14 -17.44 -14.38
C GLU A 196 -29.49 -18.75 -13.66
N GLY A 197 -29.84 -18.73 -12.39
CA GLY A 197 -30.21 -19.90 -11.58
C GLY A 197 -31.46 -19.69 -10.76
N GLU A 198 -31.92 -20.74 -10.06
CA GLU A 198 -33.07 -20.67 -9.16
C GLU A 198 -32.73 -19.87 -7.87
N ASP A 199 -31.48 -19.93 -7.41
CA ASP A 199 -31.03 -19.22 -6.20
C ASP A 199 -29.65 -18.57 -6.39
N PHE A 200 -29.64 -17.25 -6.52
CA PHE A 200 -28.40 -16.46 -6.65
C PHE A 200 -27.48 -16.56 -5.40
N THR A 201 -28.03 -16.98 -4.26
CA THR A 201 -27.25 -17.07 -3.01
C THR A 201 -26.21 -18.20 -3.07
N GLU A 202 -26.39 -19.22 -3.92
CA GLU A 202 -25.43 -20.29 -4.15
C GLU A 202 -24.13 -19.79 -4.79
N HIS A 203 -24.21 -18.67 -5.51
CA HIS A 203 -23.09 -18.05 -6.20
C HIS A 203 -22.33 -17.02 -5.36
N ILE A 204 -22.72 -16.81 -4.09
CA ILE A 204 -22.06 -15.85 -3.21
C ILE A 204 -20.64 -16.31 -2.91
N ASN A 205 -19.71 -15.41 -3.16
CA ASN A 205 -18.30 -15.59 -2.76
C ASN A 205 -18.17 -15.31 -1.26
N LYS A 206 -17.97 -16.35 -0.48
CA LYS A 206 -17.79 -16.27 0.97
C LYS A 206 -16.54 -15.47 1.36
N ASP A 207 -15.54 -15.39 0.46
CA ASP A 207 -14.31 -14.62 0.64
C ASP A 207 -14.38 -13.22 0.01
N SER A 208 -15.60 -12.72 -0.27
CA SER A 208 -15.82 -11.39 -0.85
C SER A 208 -15.38 -10.23 0.05
N LEU A 209 -15.24 -10.47 1.35
CA LEU A 209 -14.73 -9.52 2.33
C LEU A 209 -13.64 -10.17 3.18
N ILE A 210 -12.42 -9.66 3.06
CA ILE A 210 -11.28 -10.03 3.93
C ILE A 210 -11.00 -8.87 4.86
N ILE A 211 -11.04 -9.12 6.17
CA ILE A 211 -10.73 -8.11 7.20
C ILE A 211 -9.34 -8.40 7.76
N LYS A 212 -8.41 -7.48 7.50
CA LYS A 212 -7.07 -7.50 8.10
C LYS A 212 -7.04 -6.55 9.29
N LYS A 213 -6.70 -7.07 10.44
CA LYS A 213 -6.51 -6.31 11.68
C LYS A 213 -5.02 -6.13 11.95
N ASN A 214 -4.69 -5.16 12.81
CA ASN A 214 -3.31 -4.84 13.18
C ASN A 214 -2.45 -4.30 12.03
N CYS A 215 -3.05 -3.81 10.96
CA CYS A 215 -2.34 -3.08 9.92
C CYS A 215 -1.81 -1.75 10.50
N LYS A 216 -0.70 -1.25 9.95
CA LYS A 216 -0.05 -0.03 10.41
C LYS A 216 -0.14 1.03 9.33
N ALA A 217 -0.41 2.28 9.71
CA ALA A 217 -0.37 3.42 8.79
C ALA A 217 0.44 4.56 9.39
N GLU A 218 1.12 5.33 8.53
CA GLU A 218 1.74 6.59 8.94
C GLU A 218 0.69 7.61 9.38
N ILE A 219 1.08 8.54 10.26
CA ILE A 219 0.21 9.61 10.77
C ILE A 219 0.29 10.84 9.85
#